data_28d3a0cc2f7eac05975e009cb44a74a1
#
_entry.id   28d3a0cc2f7eac05975e009cb44a74a1
#
_cell.length_a   1.000
_cell.length_b   1.000
_cell.length_c   1.000
_cell.angle_alpha   90.00
_cell.angle_beta   90.00
_cell.angle_gamma   90.00
#
_symmetry.space_group_name_H-M   'P 1'
#
loop_
_entity.id
_entity.type
_entity.pdbx_description
1 polymer ?
#
loop_
_entity_poly.entity_id
_entity_poly.type
_entity_poly.pdbx_seq_one_letter_code
_entity_poly.pdbx_strand_id
1 'polypeptide(L)'
;MDAAGRMNSPDVALRAMSRTDHSAVDLYWLPLGAGGHFARVNGRAYEAVAARMARRPARDLYHSALEVRLGSERFVIEMAPIFDAPPEQRGVVAQGPAGAHWAGRCRLFRYGIRQWHDGRIPDIEEAVDSPRRLSDQPAIARRVLDLVPQVPTPVWGRDELQTGDMWNSNSVIAWLLVRSGIDSGCIQPPAGGRAPGWQAGIATASR
;
A
#
# COMPACT_ATOMS: atom_id res chain seq x y z
N MET A 1 15.05 6.29 62.50
CA MET A 1 15.15 4.88 62.02
C MET A 1 14.16 4.71 60.92
N ASP A 2 14.63 4.95 59.70
CA ASP A 2 13.83 4.90 58.46
C ASP A 2 13.87 3.52 57.84
N ALA A 3 12.71 2.93 57.65
CA ALA A 3 12.53 1.72 56.85
C ALA A 3 11.77 2.11 55.58
N ALA A 4 12.49 2.57 54.58
CA ALA A 4 11.97 2.73 53.23
C ALA A 4 11.78 1.37 52.56
N GLY A 5 10.55 0.85 52.65
CA GLY A 5 10.12 -0.33 51.89
C GLY A 5 10.08 0.01 50.39
N ARG A 6 11.05 -0.46 49.62
CA ARG A 6 10.96 -0.52 48.16
C ARG A 6 9.94 -1.60 47.77
N MET A 7 8.73 -1.16 47.48
CA MET A 7 7.76 -1.99 46.82
C MET A 7 8.23 -2.24 45.36
N ASN A 8 8.89 -3.35 45.16
CA ASN A 8 9.14 -3.92 43.85
C ASN A 8 7.84 -4.58 43.42
N SER A 9 6.94 -3.82 42.79
CA SER A 9 5.65 -4.36 42.33
C SER A 9 5.86 -5.16 41.03
N PRO A 10 5.65 -6.49 41.07
CA PRO A 10 5.65 -7.30 39.84
C PRO A 10 4.57 -6.87 38.84
N ASP A 11 3.55 -6.14 39.29
CA ASP A 11 2.51 -5.54 38.45
C ASP A 11 3.02 -4.48 37.47
N VAL A 12 4.10 -3.76 37.78
CA VAL A 12 4.67 -2.76 36.86
C VAL A 12 5.42 -3.44 35.74
N ALA A 13 6.12 -4.53 36.06
CA ALA A 13 6.82 -5.35 35.05
C ALA A 13 5.80 -6.11 34.17
N LEU A 14 4.72 -6.63 34.74
CA LEU A 14 3.65 -7.32 34.01
C LEU A 14 2.86 -6.35 33.11
N ARG A 15 2.62 -5.11 33.56
CA ARG A 15 2.02 -4.05 32.73
C ARG A 15 2.96 -3.54 31.63
N ALA A 16 4.27 -3.57 31.84
CA ALA A 16 5.25 -3.26 30.82
C ALA A 16 5.34 -4.38 29.76
N MET A 17 5.19 -5.64 30.15
CA MET A 17 5.14 -6.79 29.23
C MET A 17 3.77 -6.94 28.55
N SER A 18 2.70 -6.35 29.06
CA SER A 18 1.34 -6.35 28.49
C SER A 18 1.11 -5.27 27.42
N ARG A 19 2.06 -4.40 27.14
CA ARG A 19 2.14 -3.64 25.89
C ARG A 19 2.76 -4.55 24.84
N THR A 20 2.02 -5.62 24.50
CA THR A 20 2.36 -6.53 23.41
C THR A 20 2.80 -5.73 22.22
N ASP A 21 3.98 -6.04 21.72
CA ASP A 21 4.54 -5.55 20.46
C ASP A 21 3.59 -5.99 19.34
N HIS A 22 2.49 -5.27 19.16
CA HIS A 22 1.50 -5.57 18.14
C HIS A 22 2.05 -5.13 16.79
N SER A 23 2.83 -6.02 16.20
CA SER A 23 3.23 -5.83 14.82
C SER A 23 2.19 -6.42 13.89
N ALA A 24 1.99 -5.76 12.76
CA ALA A 24 1.03 -6.19 11.77
C ALA A 24 1.38 -5.64 10.39
N VAL A 25 1.13 -6.43 9.37
CA VAL A 25 1.04 -5.99 7.98
C VAL A 25 -0.36 -6.35 7.49
N ASP A 26 -1.20 -5.35 7.33
CA ASP A 26 -2.59 -5.49 6.92
C ASP A 26 -2.80 -4.92 5.51
N LEU A 27 -3.38 -5.72 4.63
CA LEU A 27 -3.71 -5.33 3.26
C LEU A 27 -5.16 -4.88 3.18
N TYR A 28 -5.38 -3.77 2.48
CA TYR A 28 -6.70 -3.25 2.16
C TYR A 28 -6.93 -3.26 0.65
N TRP A 29 -8.10 -3.75 0.26
CA TRP A 29 -8.61 -3.67 -1.10
C TRP A 29 -9.70 -2.62 -1.17
N LEU A 30 -9.47 -1.59 -1.98
CA LEU A 30 -10.39 -0.47 -2.14
C LEU A 30 -10.93 -0.48 -3.58
N PRO A 31 -12.25 -0.37 -3.77
CA PRO A 31 -12.82 -0.26 -5.11
C PRO A 31 -12.21 0.92 -5.85
N LEU A 32 -11.80 0.75 -7.09
CA LEU A 32 -11.21 1.81 -7.87
C LEU A 32 -12.25 2.90 -8.13
N GLY A 33 -12.00 4.10 -7.58
CA GLY A 33 -12.93 5.22 -7.64
C GLY A 33 -13.74 5.44 -6.36
N ALA A 34 -13.45 4.72 -5.29
CA ALA A 34 -13.77 5.16 -3.94
C ALA A 34 -13.26 6.60 -3.79
N GLY A 35 -14.08 7.52 -3.27
CA GLY A 35 -13.71 8.91 -3.00
C GLY A 35 -13.57 9.88 -4.17
N GLY A 36 -13.71 9.46 -5.42
CA GLY A 36 -13.56 10.39 -6.55
C GLY A 36 -14.27 9.98 -7.82
N HIS A 37 -15.17 10.84 -8.32
CA HIS A 37 -15.91 10.63 -9.59
C HIS A 37 -14.95 10.39 -10.78
N PHE A 38 -13.82 11.09 -10.82
CA PHE A 38 -12.86 11.01 -11.93
C PHE A 38 -12.14 9.65 -11.98
N ALA A 39 -11.70 9.14 -10.85
CA ALA A 39 -11.05 7.83 -10.76
C ALA A 39 -12.02 6.69 -11.09
N ARG A 40 -13.28 6.82 -10.65
CA ARG A 40 -14.35 5.85 -10.94
C ARG A 40 -14.69 5.77 -12.44
N VAL A 41 -14.80 6.91 -13.11
CA VAL A 41 -15.09 6.96 -14.56
C VAL A 41 -13.93 6.40 -15.37
N ASN A 42 -12.69 6.81 -15.07
CA ASN A 42 -11.50 6.34 -15.77
C ASN A 42 -11.27 4.84 -15.55
N GLY A 43 -11.47 4.34 -14.33
CA GLY A 43 -11.38 2.92 -14.03
C GLY A 43 -12.40 2.07 -14.79
N ARG A 44 -13.66 2.52 -14.84
CA ARG A 44 -14.72 1.84 -15.61
C ARG A 44 -14.44 1.86 -17.11
N ALA A 45 -14.00 2.98 -17.65
CA ALA A 45 -13.64 3.09 -19.07
C ALA A 45 -12.46 2.16 -19.41
N TYR A 46 -11.41 2.15 -18.59
CA TYR A 46 -10.28 1.24 -18.75
C TYR A 46 -10.73 -0.23 -18.72
N GLU A 47 -11.53 -0.60 -17.72
CA GLU A 47 -12.00 -1.99 -17.59
C GLU A 47 -12.94 -2.39 -18.75
N ALA A 48 -13.80 -1.50 -19.20
CA ALA A 48 -14.67 -1.78 -20.35
C ALA A 48 -13.85 -2.08 -21.62
N VAL A 49 -12.80 -1.31 -21.88
CA VAL A 49 -11.89 -1.53 -23.02
C VAL A 49 -11.12 -2.83 -22.83
N ALA A 50 -10.52 -3.05 -21.65
CA ALA A 50 -9.75 -4.26 -21.36
C ALA A 50 -10.60 -5.54 -21.44
N ALA A 51 -11.82 -5.49 -20.91
CA ALA A 51 -12.77 -6.60 -20.95
C ALA A 51 -13.19 -6.93 -22.38
N ARG A 52 -13.45 -5.88 -23.20
CA ARG A 52 -13.77 -6.05 -24.62
C ARG A 52 -12.61 -6.68 -25.41
N MET A 53 -11.38 -6.18 -25.19
CA MET A 53 -10.17 -6.74 -25.82
C MET A 53 -9.93 -8.19 -25.42
N ALA A 54 -10.16 -8.51 -24.16
CA ALA A 54 -10.00 -9.86 -23.61
C ALA A 54 -11.23 -10.77 -23.84
N ARG A 55 -12.29 -10.27 -24.51
CA ARG A 55 -13.54 -10.99 -24.78
C ARG A 55 -14.15 -11.63 -23.51
N ARG A 56 -14.15 -10.89 -22.40
CA ARG A 56 -14.69 -11.31 -21.11
C ARG A 56 -15.66 -10.24 -20.56
N PRO A 57 -16.51 -10.56 -19.55
CA PRO A 57 -17.29 -9.55 -18.85
C PRO A 57 -16.38 -8.57 -18.09
N ALA A 58 -16.87 -7.34 -17.94
CA ALA A 58 -16.24 -6.34 -17.07
C ALA A 58 -16.27 -6.82 -15.60
N ARG A 59 -15.25 -6.48 -14.83
CA ARG A 59 -15.08 -6.84 -13.44
C ARG A 59 -14.82 -5.60 -12.60
N ASP A 60 -15.10 -5.67 -11.32
CA ASP A 60 -14.71 -4.62 -10.39
C ASP A 60 -13.20 -4.53 -10.31
N LEU A 61 -12.70 -3.30 -10.33
CA LEU A 61 -11.28 -3.01 -10.19
C LEU A 61 -10.99 -2.56 -8.76
N TYR A 62 -9.91 -3.08 -8.22
CA TYR A 62 -9.44 -2.73 -6.89
C TYR A 62 -8.04 -2.13 -6.96
N HIS A 63 -7.78 -1.14 -6.12
CA HIS A 63 -6.44 -0.74 -5.75
C HIS A 63 -6.13 -1.18 -4.32
N SER A 64 -4.86 -1.19 -3.96
CA SER A 64 -4.41 -1.69 -2.68
C SER A 64 -3.63 -0.65 -1.89
N ALA A 65 -3.74 -0.76 -0.57
CA ALA A 65 -2.93 -0.03 0.41
C ALA A 65 -2.51 -0.98 1.53
N LEU A 66 -1.47 -0.63 2.29
CA LEU A 66 -1.09 -1.34 3.50
C LEU A 66 -1.26 -0.45 4.72
N GLU A 67 -1.70 -1.05 5.81
CA GLU A 67 -1.46 -0.53 7.15
C GLU A 67 -0.38 -1.40 7.82
N VAL A 68 0.69 -0.77 8.28
CA VAL A 68 1.78 -1.46 8.96
C VAL A 68 1.87 -0.93 10.37
N ARG A 69 1.83 -1.84 11.34
CA ARG A 69 2.04 -1.55 12.77
C ARG A 69 3.36 -2.16 13.21
N LEU A 70 4.12 -1.39 13.98
CA LEU A 70 5.38 -1.84 14.57
C LEU A 70 5.50 -1.25 15.98
N GLY A 71 5.25 -2.06 16.99
CA GLY A 71 5.13 -1.59 18.36
C GLY A 71 3.94 -0.64 18.54
N SER A 72 4.21 0.59 18.98
CA SER A 72 3.20 1.64 19.13
C SER A 72 3.00 2.50 17.87
N GLU A 73 3.82 2.32 16.86
CA GLU A 73 3.77 3.11 15.63
C GLU A 73 2.87 2.46 14.59
N ARG A 74 2.17 3.30 13.83
CA ARG A 74 1.28 2.89 12.74
C ARG A 74 1.57 3.71 11.50
N PHE A 75 1.69 3.04 10.38
CA PHE A 75 1.98 3.65 9.09
C PHE A 75 0.97 3.19 8.05
N VAL A 76 0.55 4.12 7.20
CA VAL A 76 -0.19 3.82 5.97
C VAL A 76 0.76 3.92 4.80
N ILE A 77 0.79 2.88 3.95
CA ILE A 77 1.57 2.85 2.71
C ILE A 77 0.60 2.83 1.55
N GLU A 78 0.70 3.84 0.70
CA GLU A 78 -0.12 3.98 -0.50
C GLU A 78 0.64 4.69 -1.61
N MET A 79 0.18 4.52 -2.84
CA MET A 79 0.58 5.31 -3.99
C MET A 79 -0.61 6.13 -4.47
N ALA A 80 -0.46 7.46 -4.51
CA ALA A 80 -1.52 8.37 -4.90
C ALA A 80 -0.97 9.58 -5.68
N PRO A 81 -1.82 10.29 -6.45
CA PRO A 81 -1.44 11.56 -7.07
C PRO A 81 -1.02 12.60 -6.04
N ILE A 82 -0.12 13.52 -6.43
CA ILE A 82 0.35 14.62 -5.57
C ILE A 82 -0.36 15.90 -5.96
N PHE A 83 -1.68 16.00 -5.73
CA PHE A 83 -2.44 17.22 -6.09
C PHE A 83 -2.63 18.18 -4.93
N ASP A 84 -2.97 17.67 -3.74
CA ASP A 84 -3.75 18.40 -2.76
C ASP A 84 -3.01 18.83 -1.50
N ALA A 85 -1.76 18.41 -1.29
CA ALA A 85 -0.99 18.79 -0.12
C ALA A 85 0.52 18.81 -0.39
N PRO A 86 1.30 19.59 0.36
CA PRO A 86 2.74 19.46 0.37
C PRO A 86 3.18 18.04 0.65
N PRO A 87 4.15 17.47 -0.09
CA PRO A 87 4.59 16.07 0.05
C PRO A 87 4.97 15.70 1.48
N GLU A 88 5.55 16.64 2.21
CA GLU A 88 6.04 16.48 3.59
C GLU A 88 4.91 16.19 4.57
N GLN A 89 3.72 16.73 4.32
CA GLN A 89 2.56 16.56 5.23
C GLN A 89 1.94 15.17 5.19
N ARG A 90 2.23 14.38 4.14
CA ARG A 90 1.64 13.06 3.94
C ARG A 90 2.68 11.94 3.84
N GLY A 91 3.90 12.16 4.32
CA GLY A 91 4.95 11.14 4.35
C GLY A 91 5.34 10.62 2.97
N VAL A 92 5.41 11.48 1.94
CA VAL A 92 5.87 11.09 0.61
C VAL A 92 7.37 10.81 0.66
N VAL A 93 7.76 9.55 0.41
CA VAL A 93 9.16 9.09 0.46
C VAL A 93 9.76 8.88 -0.93
N ALA A 94 8.93 8.72 -1.96
CA ALA A 94 9.37 8.61 -3.35
C ALA A 94 8.32 9.21 -4.28
N GLN A 95 8.73 9.67 -5.46
CA GLN A 95 7.86 10.28 -6.46
C GLN A 95 8.23 9.78 -7.86
N GLY A 96 7.21 9.60 -8.69
CA GLY A 96 7.39 9.25 -10.10
C GLY A 96 6.46 10.03 -11.03
N PRO A 97 6.70 9.96 -12.34
CA PRO A 97 5.86 10.58 -13.34
C PRO A 97 4.58 9.77 -13.59
N ALA A 98 3.50 10.46 -13.98
CA ALA A 98 2.25 9.82 -14.39
C ALA A 98 2.01 10.05 -15.90
N GLY A 99 1.64 8.99 -16.61
CA GLY A 99 1.31 9.02 -18.03
C GLY A 99 2.50 9.12 -18.98
N ALA A 100 3.49 9.99 -18.71
CA ALA A 100 4.70 10.12 -19.50
C ALA A 100 5.85 10.77 -18.70
N HIS A 101 7.10 10.41 -19.00
CA HIS A 101 8.28 10.96 -18.32
C HIS A 101 8.36 12.51 -18.40
N TRP A 102 8.14 13.07 -19.57
CA TRP A 102 8.19 14.51 -19.78
C TRP A 102 7.12 15.26 -18.98
N ALA A 103 5.95 14.64 -18.78
CA ALA A 103 4.85 15.21 -18.02
C ALA A 103 5.19 15.33 -16.53
N GLY A 104 6.07 14.47 -16.01
CA GLY A 104 6.53 14.50 -14.63
C GLY A 104 7.31 15.79 -14.24
N ARG A 105 7.62 16.67 -15.19
CA ARG A 105 8.11 18.03 -14.91
C ARG A 105 7.03 18.90 -14.27
N CYS A 106 5.76 18.63 -14.58
CA CYS A 106 4.63 19.30 -13.95
C CYS A 106 4.14 18.49 -12.75
N ARG A 107 3.95 19.14 -11.60
CA ARG A 107 3.52 18.51 -10.35
C ARG A 107 2.19 17.76 -10.51
N LEU A 108 1.30 18.27 -11.36
CA LEU A 108 0.00 17.67 -11.66
C LEU A 108 0.10 16.24 -12.25
N PHE A 109 1.22 15.93 -12.90
CA PHE A 109 1.50 14.62 -13.50
C PHE A 109 2.56 13.84 -12.72
N ARG A 110 2.49 13.94 -11.39
CA ARG A 110 3.31 13.12 -10.48
C ARG A 110 2.44 12.30 -9.54
N TYR A 111 2.97 11.16 -9.18
CA TYR A 111 2.48 10.39 -8.04
C TYR A 111 3.51 10.35 -6.92
N GLY A 112 3.03 10.15 -5.71
CA GLY A 112 3.85 9.92 -4.53
C GLY A 112 3.61 8.53 -3.95
N ILE A 113 4.69 7.88 -3.53
CA ILE A 113 4.64 6.73 -2.65
C ILE A 113 4.76 7.27 -1.24
N ARG A 114 3.80 6.92 -0.40
CA ARG A 114 3.66 7.45 0.95
C ARG A 114 3.97 6.37 1.97
N GLN A 115 4.71 6.78 3.01
CA GLN A 115 4.86 6.08 4.28
C GLN A 115 4.37 7.04 5.36
N TRP A 116 3.06 7.08 5.55
CA TRP A 116 2.40 8.10 6.33
C TRP A 116 2.19 7.64 7.76
N HIS A 117 2.98 8.20 8.68
CA HIS A 117 2.86 7.94 10.12
C HIS A 117 1.49 8.43 10.62
N ASP A 118 0.76 7.58 11.32
CA ASP A 118 -0.61 7.78 11.77
C ASP A 118 -1.58 8.23 10.67
N GLY A 119 -1.24 7.94 9.41
CA GLY A 119 -2.07 8.26 8.27
C GLY A 119 -3.41 7.52 8.28
N ARG A 120 -4.32 7.99 7.44
CA ARG A 120 -5.60 7.32 7.21
C ARG A 120 -5.68 6.93 5.74
N ILE A 121 -6.04 5.67 5.48
CA ILE A 121 -6.37 5.23 4.13
C ILE A 121 -7.64 5.98 3.70
N PRO A 122 -7.61 6.74 2.59
CA PRO A 122 -8.82 7.34 2.05
C PRO A 122 -9.86 6.27 1.74
N ASP A 123 -11.14 6.58 2.02
CA ASP A 123 -12.27 5.70 1.71
C ASP A 123 -12.16 4.28 2.31
N ILE A 124 -11.51 4.15 3.45
CA ILE A 124 -11.34 2.87 4.15
C ILE A 124 -12.69 2.20 4.45
N GLU A 125 -13.74 2.97 4.60
CA GLU A 125 -15.11 2.48 4.82
C GLU A 125 -15.69 1.73 3.61
N GLU A 126 -15.14 1.96 2.40
CA GLU A 126 -15.52 1.24 1.18
C GLU A 126 -14.64 -0.01 0.94
N ALA A 127 -13.68 -0.31 1.83
CA ALA A 127 -12.78 -1.44 1.68
C ALA A 127 -13.54 -2.77 1.71
N VAL A 128 -13.19 -3.68 0.80
CA VAL A 128 -13.84 -4.98 0.61
C VAL A 128 -12.88 -6.09 1.06
N ASP A 129 -13.39 -7.09 1.78
CA ASP A 129 -12.59 -8.20 2.33
C ASP A 129 -11.33 -7.71 3.07
N SER A 130 -11.45 -6.60 3.80
CA SER A 130 -10.34 -5.89 4.43
C SER A 130 -10.67 -5.50 5.89
N PRO A 131 -9.66 -5.38 6.77
CA PRO A 131 -8.25 -5.67 6.53
C PRO A 131 -7.97 -7.17 6.41
N ARG A 132 -7.06 -7.52 5.51
CA ARG A 132 -6.52 -8.89 5.43
C ARG A 132 -5.14 -8.93 6.09
N ARG A 133 -5.02 -9.60 7.22
CA ARG A 133 -3.73 -9.79 7.90
C ARG A 133 -2.82 -10.66 7.07
N LEU A 134 -1.62 -10.13 6.71
CA LEU A 134 -0.60 -10.84 5.94
C LEU A 134 0.54 -11.33 6.84
N SER A 135 0.87 -10.60 7.90
CA SER A 135 1.91 -10.98 8.85
C SER A 135 1.69 -10.27 10.20
N ASP A 136 2.07 -10.94 11.28
CA ASP A 136 2.16 -10.42 12.64
C ASP A 136 3.62 -10.34 13.13
N GLN A 137 4.59 -10.64 12.27
CA GLN A 137 6.00 -10.70 12.60
C GLN A 137 6.63 -9.30 12.58
N PRO A 138 7.26 -8.84 13.68
CA PRO A 138 7.93 -7.54 13.75
C PRO A 138 9.02 -7.36 12.68
N ALA A 139 9.75 -8.42 12.39
CA ALA A 139 10.81 -8.40 11.38
C ALA A 139 10.26 -8.11 9.97
N ILE A 140 9.11 -8.68 9.63
CA ILE A 140 8.43 -8.44 8.33
C ILE A 140 7.90 -7.02 8.27
N ALA A 141 7.20 -6.56 9.34
CA ALA A 141 6.68 -5.20 9.41
C ALA A 141 7.80 -4.16 9.24
N ARG A 142 8.91 -4.32 9.97
CA ARG A 142 10.09 -3.47 9.83
C ARG A 142 10.64 -3.49 8.41
N ARG A 143 10.82 -4.67 7.83
CA ARG A 143 11.34 -4.82 6.48
C ARG A 143 10.45 -4.15 5.43
N VAL A 144 9.13 -4.23 5.55
CA VAL A 144 8.21 -3.50 4.69
C VAL A 144 8.50 -1.99 4.76
N LEU A 145 8.58 -1.43 5.98
CA LEU A 145 8.83 0.00 6.18
C LEU A 145 10.18 0.45 5.59
N ASP A 146 11.24 -0.34 5.81
CA ASP A 146 12.59 -0.04 5.30
C ASP A 146 12.68 -0.09 3.77
N LEU A 147 11.79 -0.84 3.12
CA LEU A 147 11.75 -0.99 1.67
C LEU A 147 10.96 0.11 0.97
N VAL A 148 10.05 0.82 1.64
CA VAL A 148 9.19 1.84 0.98
C VAL A 148 10.00 2.88 0.20
N PRO A 149 11.09 3.47 0.74
CA PRO A 149 11.91 4.43 0.00
C PRO A 149 12.66 3.84 -1.21
N GLN A 150 12.75 2.51 -1.29
CA GLN A 150 13.48 1.78 -2.32
C GLN A 150 12.57 1.30 -3.47
N VAL A 151 11.26 1.53 -3.37
CA VAL A 151 10.30 1.15 -4.41
C VAL A 151 10.64 1.85 -5.72
N PRO A 152 10.74 1.12 -6.85
CA PRO A 152 10.94 1.73 -8.17
C PRO A 152 9.85 2.74 -8.51
N THR A 153 10.21 3.78 -9.27
CA THR A 153 9.30 4.86 -9.65
C THR A 153 9.15 5.02 -11.17
N PRO A 154 8.79 3.96 -11.92
CA PRO A 154 8.52 4.08 -13.35
C PRO A 154 7.26 4.91 -13.63
N VAL A 155 6.95 5.16 -14.90
CA VAL A 155 5.76 5.94 -15.27
C VAL A 155 4.48 5.21 -14.89
N TRP A 156 3.64 5.87 -14.07
CA TRP A 156 2.32 5.36 -13.70
C TRP A 156 1.43 5.15 -14.94
N GLY A 157 0.81 3.99 -15.02
CA GLY A 157 -0.08 3.61 -16.11
C GLY A 157 0.64 3.08 -17.36
N ARG A 158 1.96 2.83 -17.29
CA ARG A 158 2.77 2.29 -18.37
C ARG A 158 3.44 0.96 -17.96
N ASP A 159 3.71 0.12 -18.95
CA ASP A 159 4.56 -1.08 -18.80
C ASP A 159 6.00 -0.76 -19.24
N GLU A 160 6.65 0.19 -18.55
CA GLU A 160 8.05 0.54 -18.82
C GLU A 160 9.02 -0.60 -18.50
N LEU A 161 8.66 -1.39 -17.50
CA LEU A 161 9.52 -2.47 -17.02
C LEU A 161 9.33 -3.76 -17.81
N GLN A 162 8.48 -3.75 -18.86
CA GLN A 162 8.21 -4.89 -19.74
C GLN A 162 7.80 -6.13 -18.95
N THR A 163 6.87 -5.97 -18.04
CA THR A 163 6.34 -7.02 -17.17
C THR A 163 5.07 -7.66 -17.70
N GLY A 164 4.48 -7.09 -18.76
CA GLY A 164 3.19 -7.48 -19.32
C GLY A 164 1.99 -6.81 -18.63
N ASP A 165 2.23 -5.95 -17.61
CA ASP A 165 1.21 -5.21 -16.88
C ASP A 165 1.71 -3.80 -16.54
N MET A 166 0.79 -2.86 -16.30
CA MET A 166 1.13 -1.47 -16.01
C MET A 166 1.65 -1.30 -14.57
N TRP A 167 2.50 -0.27 -14.37
CA TRP A 167 2.89 0.17 -13.03
C TRP A 167 1.82 1.07 -12.40
N ASN A 168 1.40 0.75 -11.16
CA ASN A 168 0.42 1.53 -10.39
C ASN A 168 0.49 1.22 -8.88
N SER A 169 -0.51 1.64 -8.09
CA SER A 169 -0.58 1.39 -6.64
C SER A 169 -0.46 -0.10 -6.29
N ASN A 170 -1.12 -0.98 -7.05
CA ASN A 170 -1.04 -2.42 -6.83
C ASN A 170 0.37 -2.96 -7.04
N SER A 171 1.10 -2.40 -8.02
CA SER A 171 2.49 -2.79 -8.28
C SER A 171 3.41 -2.44 -7.13
N VAL A 172 3.23 -1.26 -6.53
CA VAL A 172 3.98 -0.82 -5.35
C VAL A 172 3.76 -1.79 -4.19
N ILE A 173 2.51 -2.10 -3.89
CA ILE A 173 2.16 -2.99 -2.78
C ILE A 173 2.69 -4.41 -3.04
N ALA A 174 2.43 -4.98 -4.22
CA ALA A 174 2.92 -6.31 -4.56
C ALA A 174 4.46 -6.41 -4.49
N TRP A 175 5.17 -5.38 -4.99
CA TRP A 175 6.63 -5.31 -4.90
C TRP A 175 7.12 -5.32 -3.46
N LEU A 176 6.52 -4.51 -2.58
CA LEU A 176 6.86 -4.45 -1.16
C LEU A 176 6.66 -5.80 -0.48
N LEU A 177 5.53 -6.47 -0.75
CA LEU A 177 5.21 -7.76 -0.15
C LEU A 177 6.25 -8.83 -0.55
N VAL A 178 6.55 -8.96 -1.84
CA VAL A 178 7.56 -9.93 -2.32
C VAL A 178 8.93 -9.64 -1.72
N ARG A 179 9.37 -8.37 -1.77
CA ARG A 179 10.71 -7.98 -1.26
C ARG A 179 10.81 -8.11 0.26
N SER A 180 9.70 -8.05 0.99
CA SER A 180 9.65 -8.29 2.43
C SER A 180 9.58 -9.76 2.81
N GLY A 181 9.40 -10.67 1.85
CA GLY A 181 9.31 -12.11 2.07
C GLY A 181 7.88 -12.64 2.25
N ILE A 182 6.86 -11.83 1.93
CA ILE A 182 5.47 -12.28 1.91
C ILE A 182 5.15 -12.84 0.52
N ASP A 183 4.62 -14.06 0.47
CA ASP A 183 4.16 -14.66 -0.80
C ASP A 183 2.93 -13.92 -1.34
N SER A 184 3.17 -13.02 -2.27
CA SER A 184 2.12 -12.26 -2.94
C SER A 184 1.48 -12.99 -4.11
N GLY A 185 2.02 -14.12 -4.55
CA GLY A 185 1.46 -14.93 -5.64
C GLY A 185 0.10 -15.53 -5.29
N CYS A 186 -0.12 -15.86 -4.01
CA CYS A 186 -1.38 -16.39 -3.49
C CYS A 186 -2.39 -15.31 -3.06
N ILE A 187 -2.03 -14.03 -3.15
CA ILE A 187 -2.91 -12.93 -2.78
C ILE A 187 -3.76 -12.55 -3.99
N GLN A 188 -5.08 -12.66 -3.82
CA GLN A 188 -6.06 -12.32 -4.84
C GLN A 188 -6.94 -11.16 -4.36
N PRO A 189 -7.39 -10.29 -5.28
CA PRO A 189 -8.40 -9.29 -4.97
C PRO A 189 -9.72 -9.96 -4.58
N PRO A 190 -10.70 -9.20 -4.06
CA PRO A 190 -12.02 -9.71 -3.73
C PRO A 190 -12.66 -10.49 -4.88
N ALA A 191 -13.54 -11.45 -4.53
CA ALA A 191 -14.10 -12.41 -5.48
C ALA A 191 -14.71 -11.74 -6.72
N GLY A 192 -14.32 -12.21 -7.90
CA GLY A 192 -14.78 -11.64 -9.18
C GLY A 192 -14.09 -10.35 -9.61
N GLY A 193 -13.27 -9.74 -8.74
CA GLY A 193 -12.55 -8.51 -9.03
C GLY A 193 -11.20 -8.69 -9.71
N ARG A 194 -10.52 -7.57 -9.97
CA ARG A 194 -9.17 -7.50 -10.54
C ARG A 194 -8.35 -6.41 -9.87
N ALA A 195 -7.05 -6.65 -9.79
CA ALA A 195 -6.06 -5.68 -9.32
C ALA A 195 -5.00 -5.48 -10.44
N PRO A 196 -5.28 -4.65 -11.48
CA PRO A 196 -4.29 -4.35 -12.53
C PRO A 196 -2.99 -3.86 -11.91
N GLY A 197 -1.86 -4.22 -12.50
CA GLY A 197 -0.54 -3.86 -12.00
C GLY A 197 0.04 -4.78 -10.93
N TRP A 198 -0.76 -5.66 -10.33
CA TRP A 198 -0.25 -6.58 -9.29
C TRP A 198 0.89 -7.46 -9.80
N GLN A 199 0.73 -8.02 -11.00
CA GLN A 199 1.74 -8.87 -11.62
C GLN A 199 3.01 -8.08 -11.98
N ALA A 200 2.89 -6.81 -12.35
CA ALA A 200 4.06 -5.96 -12.60
C ALA A 200 4.91 -5.80 -11.34
N GLY A 201 4.28 -5.63 -10.18
CA GLY A 201 4.97 -5.55 -8.90
C GLY A 201 5.73 -6.83 -8.56
N ILE A 202 5.08 -7.99 -8.69
CA ILE A 202 5.70 -9.31 -8.46
C ILE A 202 6.90 -9.52 -9.40
N ALA A 203 6.70 -9.33 -10.70
CA ALA A 203 7.74 -9.55 -11.71
C ALA A 203 8.94 -8.61 -11.51
N THR A 204 8.70 -7.37 -11.10
CA THR A 204 9.77 -6.39 -10.81
C THR A 204 10.54 -6.74 -9.54
N ALA A 205 9.85 -7.23 -8.51
CA ALA A 205 10.49 -7.61 -7.25
C ALA A 205 11.40 -8.85 -7.38
N SER A 206 11.13 -9.70 -8.36
CA SER A 206 11.86 -10.97 -8.61
C SER A 206 13.12 -10.80 -9.47
N ARG A 207 13.38 -9.59 -9.96
CA ARG A 207 14.61 -9.22 -10.70
C ARG A 207 15.70 -8.74 -9.75
#